data_80f919e3365b2a4687fbfd2a5fd079ad
#
_entry.id   80f919e3365b2a4687fbfd2a5fd079ad
#
_cell.length_a   1.000
_cell.length_b   1.000
_cell.length_c   1.000
_cell.angle_alpha   90.00
_cell.angle_beta   90.00
_cell.angle_gamma   90.00
#
_symmetry.space_group_name_H-M   'P 1'
#
loop_
_entity.id
_entity.type
_entity.pdbx_description
1 polymer ?
#
loop_
_entity_poly.entity_id
_entity_poly.type
_entity_poly.pdbx_seq_one_letter_code
_entity_poly.pdbx_strand_id
1 'polypeptide(L)'
;MSIVVRFTPAGLTADQYGRALRTLQDQGAFPPDGLDYHVCFGDDGDLRVSEIWDSEEQFAAFGKLLTPVLAEAAITADAPPAHFEVHNIFKR
;
A
#
# COMPACT_ATOMS: atom_id res chain seq x y z
N MET A 1 -1.38 9.10 15.87
CA MET A 1 -0.38 8.07 16.14
C MET A 1 -0.04 7.31 14.89
N SER A 2 1.22 7.15 14.58
CA SER A 2 1.64 6.47 13.36
C SER A 2 1.33 4.98 13.41
N ILE A 3 1.01 4.42 12.25
CA ILE A 3 0.76 2.98 12.12
C ILE A 3 1.62 2.41 10.99
N VAL A 4 1.93 1.13 11.10
CA VAL A 4 2.52 0.35 10.02
C VAL A 4 1.41 -0.47 9.38
N VAL A 5 1.35 -0.46 8.06
CA VAL A 5 0.42 -1.29 7.29
C VAL A 5 1.24 -2.19 6.39
N ARG A 6 0.94 -3.47 6.40
CA ARG A 6 1.64 -4.47 5.59
C ARG A 6 0.66 -5.19 4.68
N PHE A 7 1.00 -5.20 3.39
CA PHE A 7 0.24 -5.93 2.37
C PHE A 7 1.03 -7.14 1.92
N THR A 8 0.37 -8.29 1.89
CA THR A 8 0.94 -9.53 1.34
C THR A 8 0.01 -10.04 0.24
N PRO A 9 0.03 -9.39 -0.94
CA PRO A 9 -0.82 -9.82 -2.05
C PRO A 9 -0.43 -11.21 -2.54
N ALA A 10 -1.39 -11.89 -3.16
CA ALA A 10 -1.16 -13.21 -3.74
C ALA A 10 -0.49 -13.06 -5.10
N GLY A 11 0.78 -13.48 -5.20
CA GLY A 11 1.49 -13.53 -6.47
C GLY A 11 1.68 -12.19 -7.17
N LEU A 12 1.85 -11.11 -6.41
CA LEU A 12 1.97 -9.78 -7.00
C LEU A 12 3.20 -9.66 -7.89
N THR A 13 2.97 -9.26 -9.15
CA THR A 13 4.05 -9.04 -10.12
C THR A 13 4.45 -7.57 -10.20
N ALA A 14 5.67 -7.33 -10.67
CA ALA A 14 6.15 -5.98 -10.91
C ALA A 14 5.26 -5.23 -11.91
N ASP A 15 4.73 -5.93 -12.90
CA ASP A 15 3.84 -5.35 -13.90
C ASP A 15 2.52 -4.90 -13.28
N GLN A 16 1.89 -5.76 -12.46
CA GLN A 16 0.65 -5.41 -11.75
C GLN A 16 0.87 -4.21 -10.84
N TYR A 17 1.94 -4.22 -10.07
CA TYR A 17 2.28 -3.13 -9.15
C TYR A 17 2.47 -1.82 -9.93
N GLY A 18 3.24 -1.85 -11.02
CA GLY A 18 3.49 -0.66 -11.83
C GLY A 18 2.22 -0.08 -12.44
N ARG A 19 1.31 -0.94 -12.90
CA ARG A 19 0.02 -0.49 -13.46
C ARG A 19 -0.86 0.16 -12.39
N ALA A 20 -0.96 -0.45 -11.23
CA ALA A 20 -1.76 0.10 -10.13
C ALA A 20 -1.20 1.46 -9.67
N LEU A 21 0.11 1.54 -9.50
CA LEU A 21 0.76 2.80 -9.09
C LEU A 21 0.52 3.91 -10.11
N ARG A 22 0.67 3.60 -11.39
CA ARG A 22 0.47 4.56 -12.47
C ARG A 22 -0.97 5.06 -12.50
N THR A 23 -1.94 4.17 -12.32
CA THR A 23 -3.35 4.54 -12.25
C THR A 23 -3.60 5.52 -11.10
N LEU A 24 -3.06 5.23 -9.92
CA LEU A 24 -3.20 6.12 -8.76
C LEU A 24 -2.54 7.48 -9.00
N GLN A 25 -1.37 7.50 -9.62
CA GLN A 25 -0.68 8.75 -9.96
C GLN A 25 -1.48 9.57 -10.96
N ASP A 26 -2.05 8.93 -11.97
CA ASP A 26 -2.86 9.60 -12.99
C ASP A 26 -4.14 10.20 -12.41
N GLN A 27 -4.68 9.59 -11.36
CA GLN A 27 -5.84 10.10 -10.64
C GLN A 27 -5.48 11.21 -9.64
N GLY A 28 -4.19 11.50 -9.47
CA GLY A 28 -3.72 12.43 -8.44
C GLY A 28 -3.86 11.87 -7.03
N ALA A 29 -3.97 10.55 -6.90
CA ALA A 29 -4.21 9.89 -5.63
C ALA A 29 -2.94 9.37 -4.94
N PHE A 30 -1.79 9.48 -5.59
CA PHE A 30 -0.53 9.00 -5.02
C PHE A 30 0.59 10.02 -5.23
N PRO A 31 1.36 10.39 -4.19
CA PRO A 31 1.24 9.91 -2.81
C PRO A 31 0.03 10.53 -2.10
N PRO A 32 -0.69 9.73 -1.29
CA PRO A 32 -1.83 10.26 -0.54
C PRO A 32 -1.39 11.01 0.72
N ASP A 33 -2.29 11.86 1.23
CA ASP A 33 -2.05 12.56 2.48
C ASP A 33 -1.90 11.55 3.62
N GLY A 34 -0.92 11.78 4.47
CA GLY A 34 -0.66 10.93 5.63
C GLY A 34 0.27 9.76 5.37
N LEU A 35 0.61 9.49 4.12
CA LEU A 35 1.60 8.46 3.79
C LEU A 35 3.00 8.99 4.07
N ASP A 36 3.65 8.43 5.08
CA ASP A 36 4.99 8.83 5.49
C ASP A 36 6.07 7.98 4.81
N TYR A 37 5.76 6.74 4.50
CA TYR A 37 6.71 5.79 3.95
C TYR A 37 5.99 4.70 3.18
N HIS A 38 6.54 4.32 2.04
CA HIS A 38 6.01 3.25 1.19
C HIS A 38 7.16 2.50 0.57
N VAL A 39 7.19 1.19 0.74
CA VAL A 39 8.19 0.34 0.10
C VAL A 39 7.52 -0.90 -0.48
N CYS A 40 7.82 -1.17 -1.75
CA CYS A 40 7.48 -2.41 -2.42
C CYS A 40 8.77 -3.23 -2.50
N PHE A 41 8.71 -4.49 -2.06
CA PHE A 41 9.92 -5.32 -1.94
C PHE A 41 9.59 -6.78 -2.21
N GLY A 42 10.64 -7.56 -2.42
CA GLY A 42 10.52 -8.98 -2.71
C GLY A 42 10.82 -9.28 -4.17
N ASP A 43 10.46 -10.47 -4.61
CA ASP A 43 10.72 -10.93 -5.97
C ASP A 43 9.49 -10.74 -6.85
N ASP A 44 9.72 -10.56 -8.16
CA ASP A 44 8.64 -10.48 -9.14
C ASP A 44 7.77 -11.73 -9.06
N GLY A 45 6.47 -11.55 -8.91
CA GLY A 45 5.53 -12.63 -8.67
C GLY A 45 5.27 -12.93 -7.20
N ASP A 46 5.99 -12.25 -6.29
CA ASP A 46 5.81 -12.38 -4.83
C ASP A 46 6.15 -11.07 -4.13
N LEU A 47 5.78 -9.96 -4.74
CA LEU A 47 6.04 -8.64 -4.17
C LEU A 47 5.14 -8.36 -2.97
N ARG A 48 5.65 -7.59 -2.04
CA ARG A 48 4.97 -7.16 -0.82
C ARG A 48 5.13 -5.66 -0.65
N VAL A 49 4.28 -5.07 0.18
CA VAL A 49 4.32 -3.63 0.44
C VAL A 49 4.25 -3.40 1.95
N SER A 50 5.09 -2.50 2.43
CA SER A 50 5.01 -2.00 3.80
C SER A 50 4.90 -0.49 3.75
N GLU A 51 4.04 0.06 4.60
CA GLU A 51 3.78 1.50 4.64
C GLU A 51 3.74 1.99 6.07
N ILE A 52 4.09 3.28 6.25
CA ILE A 52 3.90 3.97 7.51
C ILE A 52 2.97 5.15 7.22
N TRP A 53 1.92 5.25 8.03
CA TRP A 53 0.88 6.28 7.91
C TRP A 53 0.81 7.11 9.18
N ASP A 54 0.44 8.37 9.04
CA ASP A 54 0.25 9.25 10.18
C ASP A 54 -0.95 8.83 11.04
N SER A 55 -1.99 8.27 10.41
CA SER A 55 -3.19 7.82 11.11
C SER A 55 -3.94 6.72 10.37
N GLU A 56 -4.72 5.94 11.12
CA GLU A 56 -5.65 4.94 10.58
C GLU A 56 -6.68 5.57 9.65
N GLU A 57 -7.17 6.74 10.01
CA GLU A 57 -8.22 7.43 9.25
C GLU A 57 -7.74 7.81 7.86
N GLN A 58 -6.51 8.29 7.74
CA GLN A 58 -5.94 8.64 6.44
C GLN A 58 -5.72 7.40 5.58
N PHE A 59 -5.27 6.32 6.19
CA PHE A 59 -5.13 5.05 5.48
C PHE A 59 -6.51 4.55 4.99
N ALA A 60 -7.53 4.61 5.85
CA ALA A 60 -8.87 4.16 5.48
C ALA A 60 -9.45 4.99 4.34
N ALA A 61 -9.21 6.31 4.35
CA ALA A 61 -9.66 7.19 3.27
C ALA A 61 -8.99 6.81 1.93
N PHE A 62 -7.70 6.53 1.97
CA PHE A 62 -6.97 6.09 0.77
C PHE A 62 -7.49 4.73 0.29
N GLY A 63 -7.86 3.83 1.20
CA GLY A 63 -8.37 2.50 0.86
C GLY A 63 -9.57 2.54 -0.08
N LYS A 64 -10.41 3.56 0.03
CA LYS A 64 -11.56 3.73 -0.85
C LYS A 64 -11.15 4.00 -2.30
N LEU A 65 -10.03 4.69 -2.49
CA LEU A 65 -9.47 4.95 -3.82
C LEU A 65 -8.68 3.74 -4.32
N LEU A 66 -8.00 3.06 -3.42
CA LEU A 66 -7.12 1.95 -3.74
C LEU A 66 -7.87 0.69 -4.16
N THR A 67 -8.97 0.36 -3.48
CA THR A 67 -9.70 -0.90 -3.71
C THR A 67 -10.09 -1.12 -5.16
N PRO A 68 -10.74 -0.16 -5.87
CA PRO A 68 -11.07 -0.38 -7.28
C PRO A 68 -9.84 -0.48 -8.18
N VAL A 69 -8.75 0.20 -7.83
CA VAL A 69 -7.50 0.14 -8.60
C VAL A 69 -6.88 -1.25 -8.49
N LEU A 70 -6.88 -1.83 -7.29
CA LEU A 70 -6.38 -3.20 -7.09
C LEU A 70 -7.21 -4.21 -7.88
N ALA A 71 -8.53 -4.06 -7.84
CA ALA A 71 -9.44 -4.95 -8.58
C ALA A 71 -9.18 -4.89 -10.08
N GLU A 72 -8.99 -3.69 -10.62
CA GLU A 72 -8.73 -3.50 -12.05
C GLU A 72 -7.39 -4.11 -12.47
N ALA A 73 -6.38 -4.05 -11.61
CA ALA A 73 -5.07 -4.63 -11.86
C ALA A 73 -5.02 -6.13 -11.55
N ALA A 74 -6.13 -6.74 -11.17
CA ALA A 74 -6.23 -8.14 -10.78
C ALA A 74 -5.31 -8.50 -9.60
N ILE A 75 -5.11 -7.54 -8.70
CA ILE A 75 -4.31 -7.75 -7.49
C ILE A 75 -5.25 -8.25 -6.39
N THR A 76 -4.94 -9.42 -5.84
CA THR A 76 -5.73 -10.05 -4.78
C THR A 76 -4.86 -10.38 -3.58
N ALA A 77 -5.48 -10.60 -2.44
CA ALA A 77 -4.81 -11.05 -1.23
C ALA A 77 -5.72 -12.01 -0.47
N ASP A 78 -5.11 -12.98 0.22
CA ASP A 78 -5.85 -13.97 0.99
C ASP A 78 -6.41 -13.39 2.30
N ALA A 79 -5.85 -12.26 2.74
CA ALA A 79 -6.24 -11.61 3.98
C ALA A 79 -6.15 -10.09 3.81
N PRO A 80 -6.91 -9.32 4.61
CA PRO A 80 -6.78 -7.87 4.60
C PRO A 80 -5.39 -7.46 5.10
N PRO A 81 -4.95 -6.22 4.80
CA PRO A 81 -3.66 -5.72 5.28
C PRO A 81 -3.58 -5.76 6.80
N ALA A 82 -2.41 -6.10 7.31
CA ALA A 82 -2.16 -6.08 8.75
C ALA A 82 -1.80 -4.66 9.19
N HIS A 83 -2.36 -4.23 10.32
CA HIS A 83 -2.16 -2.89 10.89
C HIS A 83 -1.52 -3.01 12.27
N PHE A 84 -0.51 -2.20 12.54
CA PHE A 84 0.16 -2.17 13.83
C PHE A 84 0.48 -0.75 14.23
N GLU A 85 0.36 -0.42 15.51
CA GLU A 85 0.86 0.85 16.02
C GLU A 85 2.37 0.86 15.98
N VAL A 86 2.96 2.00 15.61
CA VAL A 86 4.41 2.16 15.65
C VAL A 86 4.85 2.30 17.11
N HIS A 87 5.76 1.45 17.55
CA HIS A 87 6.37 1.53 18.87
C HIS A 87 7.57 2.47 18.87
N ASN A 88 8.41 2.36 17.86
CA ASN A 88 9.59 3.21 17.71
C ASN A 88 9.99 3.25 16.24
N ILE A 89 10.46 4.41 15.79
CA ILE A 89 10.90 4.59 14.41
C ILE A 89 12.17 5.44 14.39
N PHE A 90 13.15 5.01 13.59
CA PHE A 90 14.33 5.80 13.28
C PHE A 90 14.29 6.19 11.82
N LYS A 91 14.54 7.47 11.57
CA LYS A 91 14.68 8.02 10.21
C LYS A 91 16.08 8.59 10.06
N ARG A 92 16.60 8.58 8.84
CA ARG A 92 17.89 9.19 8.55
C ARG A 92 17.86 10.67 8.81
#